data_192a4d84b7f46e56f7f221473c07da4a
#
_entry.id   192a4d84b7f46e56f7f221473c07da4a
#
_cell.length_a   1.000
_cell.length_b   1.000
_cell.length_c   1.000
_cell.angle_alpha   90.00
_cell.angle_beta   90.00
_cell.angle_gamma   90.00
#
_symmetry.space_group_name_H-M   'P 1'
#
loop_
_entity.id
_entity.type
_entity.pdbx_description
1 polymer ?
#
loop_
_entity_poly.entity_id
_entity_poly.type
_entity_poly.pdbx_seq_one_letter_code
_entity_poly.pdbx_strand_id
1 'polypeptide(L)'
;LITDEVYDRIVFDGEHVSFVGSDDERVILINSFSKTFAMTGWRIGYIMSANKEAMTQMTKLQYYITACSNDAMQYAVLAAFENANDYPDKMCAEFKERRDLICSRLNSMPGVQCHVPEGAFYVFPKVEVPGMSSEEVAIELLKGGVLCSPGSAFGKSGEGHLRFAYTISRNDISRGMDKTEAVLKRLRGE
;
A
#
# COMPACT_ATOMS: atom_id res chain seq x y z
N LEU A 1 10.75 -19.20 -2.25
CA LEU A 1 10.03 -17.98 -2.62
C LEU A 1 9.03 -17.64 -1.54
N ILE A 2 9.10 -16.42 -1.00
CA ILE A 2 8.04 -15.86 -0.15
C ILE A 2 7.31 -14.82 -1.01
N THR A 3 6.00 -14.99 -1.19
CA THR A 3 5.15 -14.05 -1.92
C THR A 3 4.18 -13.40 -0.95
N ASP A 4 4.20 -12.05 -0.90
CA ASP A 4 3.25 -11.25 -0.13
C ASP A 4 2.17 -10.73 -1.08
N GLU A 5 0.98 -11.33 -1.00
CA GLU A 5 -0.14 -11.06 -1.90
C GLU A 5 -1.23 -10.20 -1.25
N VAL A 6 -0.87 -9.38 -0.27
CA VAL A 6 -1.81 -8.58 0.53
C VAL A 6 -2.65 -7.59 -0.29
N TYR A 7 -2.25 -7.26 -1.53
CA TYR A 7 -2.97 -6.37 -2.44
C TYR A 7 -3.68 -7.10 -3.60
N ASP A 8 -3.86 -8.41 -3.52
CA ASP A 8 -4.48 -9.27 -4.55
C ASP A 8 -5.85 -8.77 -5.07
N ARG A 9 -6.63 -8.10 -4.22
CA ARG A 9 -7.95 -7.55 -4.55
C ARG A 9 -7.95 -6.03 -4.85
N ILE A 10 -6.79 -5.38 -4.85
CA ILE A 10 -6.64 -3.96 -5.19
C ILE A 10 -5.77 -3.87 -6.44
N VAL A 11 -6.34 -4.31 -7.56
CA VAL A 11 -5.73 -4.30 -8.89
C VAL A 11 -6.67 -3.54 -9.82
N PHE A 12 -6.17 -2.50 -10.47
CA PHE A 12 -6.96 -1.57 -11.29
C PHE A 12 -6.88 -1.90 -12.77
N ASP A 13 -5.72 -2.36 -13.19
CA ASP A 13 -5.43 -2.67 -14.59
C ASP A 13 -4.66 -4.00 -14.64
N GLY A 14 -5.06 -4.92 -15.53
CA GLY A 14 -4.52 -6.27 -15.60
C GLY A 14 -5.15 -7.24 -14.58
N GLU A 15 -4.44 -8.33 -14.31
CA GLU A 15 -4.87 -9.39 -13.41
C GLU A 15 -3.77 -9.72 -12.41
N HIS A 16 -4.16 -10.01 -11.16
CA HIS A 16 -3.22 -10.52 -10.15
C HIS A 16 -2.84 -11.97 -10.48
N VAL A 17 -1.54 -12.22 -10.57
CA VAL A 17 -1.01 -13.58 -10.74
C VAL A 17 -0.62 -14.11 -9.35
N SER A 18 -1.41 -15.06 -8.86
CA SER A 18 -1.21 -15.67 -7.54
C SER A 18 -0.43 -16.97 -7.63
N PHE A 19 0.32 -17.27 -6.57
CA PHE A 19 0.89 -18.59 -6.33
C PHE A 19 -0.03 -19.52 -5.51
N VAL A 20 -1.27 -19.11 -5.24
CA VAL A 20 -2.29 -19.97 -4.63
C VAL A 20 -2.49 -21.25 -5.45
N GLY A 21 -2.50 -22.40 -4.78
CA GLY A 21 -2.64 -23.70 -5.44
C GLY A 21 -1.33 -24.24 -6.05
N SER A 22 -0.21 -23.59 -5.86
CA SER A 22 1.10 -24.15 -6.22
C SER A 22 1.43 -25.33 -5.31
N ASP A 23 1.74 -26.48 -5.88
CA ASP A 23 2.25 -27.66 -5.17
C ASP A 23 3.77 -27.59 -4.91
N ASP A 24 4.43 -26.50 -5.30
CA ASP A 24 5.86 -26.29 -5.09
C ASP A 24 6.15 -25.97 -3.62
N GLU A 25 6.75 -26.90 -2.91
CA GLU A 25 7.12 -26.77 -1.48
C GLU A 25 8.09 -25.60 -1.20
N ARG A 26 8.70 -25.00 -2.23
CA ARG A 26 9.53 -23.80 -2.10
C ARG A 26 8.75 -22.52 -2.04
N VAL A 27 7.43 -22.56 -2.24
CA VAL A 27 6.55 -21.37 -2.21
C VAL A 27 5.88 -21.25 -0.84
N ILE A 28 5.99 -20.06 -0.27
CA ILE A 28 5.26 -19.64 0.93
C ILE A 28 4.49 -18.38 0.55
N LEU A 29 3.18 -18.48 0.54
CA LEU A 29 2.28 -17.36 0.28
C LEU A 29 1.85 -16.75 1.61
N ILE A 30 1.92 -15.42 1.69
CA ILE A 30 1.42 -14.63 2.82
C ILE A 30 0.32 -13.71 2.30
N ASN A 31 -0.82 -13.67 2.99
CA ASN A 31 -1.89 -12.75 2.70
C ASN A 31 -2.58 -12.27 3.98
N SER A 32 -3.41 -11.26 3.87
CA SER A 32 -4.04 -10.60 5.02
C SER A 32 -5.42 -10.03 4.63
N PHE A 33 -6.31 -9.98 5.60
CA PHE A 33 -7.61 -9.31 5.46
C PHE A 33 -7.52 -7.78 5.66
N SER A 34 -6.32 -7.30 6.01
CA SER A 34 -6.04 -5.88 6.27
C SER A 34 -6.41 -4.96 5.12
N LYS A 35 -6.18 -5.40 3.87
CA LYS A 35 -6.41 -4.57 2.67
C LYS A 35 -7.72 -4.94 2.00
N THR A 36 -7.97 -6.22 1.81
CA THR A 36 -9.15 -6.75 1.14
C THR A 36 -10.47 -6.31 1.79
N PHE A 37 -10.52 -6.26 3.12
CA PHE A 37 -11.70 -5.87 3.89
C PHE A 37 -11.49 -4.62 4.77
N ALA A 38 -10.45 -3.82 4.51
CA ALA A 38 -10.09 -2.65 5.30
C ALA A 38 -9.91 -2.95 6.81
N MET A 39 -9.46 -4.16 7.16
CA MET A 39 -9.31 -4.67 8.53
C MET A 39 -7.88 -4.50 9.08
N THR A 40 -7.20 -3.39 8.81
CA THR A 40 -5.79 -3.20 9.19
C THR A 40 -5.56 -3.28 10.70
N GLY A 41 -6.44 -2.71 11.51
CA GLY A 41 -6.36 -2.71 12.97
C GLY A 41 -6.69 -4.06 13.63
N TRP A 42 -7.29 -4.98 12.89
CA TRP A 42 -7.77 -6.28 13.41
C TRP A 42 -6.65 -7.32 13.54
N ARG A 43 -5.51 -7.08 12.90
CA ARG A 43 -4.27 -7.90 12.98
C ARG A 43 -4.50 -9.36 12.65
N ILE A 44 -5.10 -9.65 11.49
CA ILE A 44 -5.39 -11.01 11.03
C ILE A 44 -4.96 -11.21 9.58
N GLY A 45 -4.36 -12.36 9.32
CA GLY A 45 -3.88 -12.81 8.02
C GLY A 45 -3.62 -14.30 8.03
N TYR A 46 -3.07 -14.83 6.96
CA TYR A 46 -2.79 -16.25 6.83
C TYR A 46 -1.53 -16.51 5.98
N ILE A 47 -0.99 -17.71 6.17
CA ILE A 47 0.13 -18.25 5.40
C ILE A 47 -0.33 -19.55 4.76
N MET A 48 0.08 -19.79 3.51
CA MET A 48 -0.18 -21.02 2.78
C MET A 48 1.12 -21.56 2.17
N SER A 49 1.34 -22.87 2.27
CA SER A 49 2.44 -23.56 1.60
C SER A 49 2.15 -25.06 1.49
N ALA A 50 2.63 -25.73 0.45
CA ALA A 50 2.65 -27.17 0.34
C ALA A 50 3.71 -27.81 1.26
N ASN A 51 4.69 -27.04 1.74
CA ASN A 51 5.74 -27.52 2.65
C ASN A 51 5.21 -27.73 4.07
N LYS A 52 4.82 -28.98 4.36
CA LYS A 52 4.23 -29.36 5.67
C LYS A 52 5.18 -29.17 6.85
N GLU A 53 6.48 -29.39 6.63
CA GLU A 53 7.49 -29.21 7.68
C GLU A 53 7.62 -27.70 8.04
N ALA A 54 7.78 -26.83 7.04
CA ALA A 54 7.81 -25.39 7.24
C ALA A 54 6.53 -24.89 7.92
N MET A 55 5.35 -25.34 7.48
CA MET A 55 4.07 -24.98 8.11
C MET A 55 4.00 -25.39 9.58
N THR A 56 4.48 -26.59 9.90
CA THR A 56 4.54 -27.07 11.29
C THR A 56 5.42 -26.18 12.16
N GLN A 57 6.62 -25.79 11.67
CA GLN A 57 7.53 -24.93 12.43
C GLN A 57 6.98 -23.50 12.56
N MET A 58 6.40 -22.95 11.51
CA MET A 58 5.78 -21.61 11.55
C MET A 58 4.59 -21.59 12.52
N THR A 59 3.73 -22.61 12.53
CA THR A 59 2.62 -22.73 13.49
C THR A 59 3.14 -22.79 14.93
N LYS A 60 4.18 -23.58 15.17
CA LYS A 60 4.82 -23.66 16.48
C LYS A 60 5.40 -22.30 16.92
N LEU A 61 6.08 -21.61 16.02
CA LEU A 61 6.63 -20.28 16.31
C LEU A 61 5.53 -19.27 16.62
N GLN A 62 4.45 -19.25 15.80
CA GLN A 62 3.29 -18.39 16.02
C GLN A 62 2.65 -18.63 17.40
N TYR A 63 2.55 -19.87 17.83
CA TYR A 63 2.07 -20.19 19.19
C TYR A 63 2.91 -19.53 20.29
N TYR A 64 4.24 -19.49 20.14
CA TYR A 64 5.13 -18.85 21.12
C TYR A 64 5.15 -17.31 21.04
N ILE A 65 4.82 -16.73 19.86
CA ILE A 65 4.79 -15.27 19.68
C ILE A 65 3.48 -14.67 20.18
N THR A 66 2.34 -15.29 19.83
CA THR A 66 1.02 -14.67 20.06
C THR A 66 -0.03 -15.64 20.65
N ALA A 67 0.35 -16.90 21.00
CA ALA A 67 -0.51 -18.01 21.37
C ALA A 67 -1.50 -18.40 20.23
N CYS A 68 -2.41 -17.49 19.85
CA CYS A 68 -3.34 -17.67 18.72
C CYS A 68 -3.77 -16.31 18.17
N SER A 69 -4.34 -16.31 16.97
CA SER A 69 -5.05 -15.13 16.46
C SER A 69 -6.31 -14.89 17.29
N ASN A 70 -6.71 -13.62 17.44
CA ASN A 70 -7.90 -13.26 18.19
C ASN A 70 -9.15 -13.95 17.63
N ASP A 71 -9.87 -14.68 18.48
CA ASP A 71 -10.99 -15.51 18.09
C ASP A 71 -12.16 -14.70 17.50
N ALA A 72 -12.53 -13.60 18.15
CA ALA A 72 -13.58 -12.71 17.63
C ALA A 72 -13.26 -12.17 16.22
N MET A 73 -11.97 -11.93 15.92
CA MET A 73 -11.54 -11.45 14.61
C MET A 73 -11.63 -12.56 13.54
N GLN A 74 -11.45 -13.82 13.91
CA GLN A 74 -11.63 -14.96 13.00
C GLN A 74 -13.11 -15.08 12.59
N TYR A 75 -14.05 -14.95 13.53
CA TYR A 75 -15.48 -14.92 13.22
C TYR A 75 -15.88 -13.71 12.38
N ALA A 76 -15.27 -12.55 12.61
CA ALA A 76 -15.53 -11.37 11.81
C ALA A 76 -15.04 -11.52 10.36
N VAL A 77 -13.90 -12.17 10.15
CA VAL A 77 -13.41 -12.51 8.81
C VAL A 77 -14.34 -13.48 8.11
N LEU A 78 -14.81 -14.53 8.82
CA LEU A 78 -15.80 -15.46 8.28
C LEU A 78 -17.08 -14.73 7.84
N ALA A 79 -17.61 -13.88 8.71
CA ALA A 79 -18.77 -13.06 8.39
C ALA A 79 -18.54 -12.11 7.19
N ALA A 80 -17.32 -11.57 7.02
CA ALA A 80 -16.97 -10.74 5.87
C ALA A 80 -17.00 -11.56 4.57
N PHE A 81 -16.47 -12.77 4.56
CA PHE A 81 -16.56 -13.67 3.41
C PHE A 81 -18.00 -14.06 3.06
N GLU A 82 -18.85 -14.26 4.06
CA GLU A 82 -20.23 -14.67 3.84
C GLU A 82 -21.14 -13.52 3.37
N ASN A 83 -20.88 -12.29 3.83
CA ASN A 83 -21.83 -11.18 3.72
C ASN A 83 -21.31 -9.94 2.98
N ALA A 84 -20.02 -9.85 2.69
CA ALA A 84 -19.39 -8.65 2.12
C ALA A 84 -18.55 -8.95 0.87
N ASN A 85 -18.93 -9.92 0.05
CA ASN A 85 -18.18 -10.36 -1.12
C ASN A 85 -18.00 -9.27 -2.19
N ASP A 86 -18.93 -8.31 -2.27
CA ASP A 86 -18.89 -7.19 -3.21
C ASP A 86 -18.10 -5.96 -2.68
N TYR A 87 -17.77 -5.96 -1.38
CA TYR A 87 -17.08 -4.83 -0.75
C TYR A 87 -15.67 -4.58 -1.33
N PRO A 88 -14.81 -5.61 -1.53
CA PRO A 88 -13.50 -5.40 -2.13
C PRO A 88 -13.57 -4.74 -3.52
N ASP A 89 -14.52 -5.16 -4.35
CA ASP A 89 -14.65 -4.64 -5.71
C ASP A 89 -15.13 -3.17 -5.71
N LYS A 90 -16.08 -2.83 -4.83
CA LYS A 90 -16.53 -1.43 -4.62
C LYS A 90 -15.40 -0.54 -4.11
N MET A 91 -14.62 -1.05 -3.16
CA MET A 91 -13.46 -0.34 -2.60
C MET A 91 -12.36 -0.17 -3.68
N CYS A 92 -12.09 -1.20 -4.46
CA CYS A 92 -11.12 -1.16 -5.56
C CYS A 92 -11.51 -0.10 -6.60
N ALA A 93 -12.78 -0.02 -6.99
CA ALA A 93 -13.29 1.01 -7.91
C ALA A 93 -13.05 2.43 -7.36
N GLU A 94 -13.35 2.67 -6.08
CA GLU A 94 -13.07 3.97 -5.45
C GLU A 94 -11.57 4.29 -5.39
N PHE A 95 -10.72 3.30 -5.12
CA PHE A 95 -9.28 3.51 -5.14
C PHE A 95 -8.74 3.80 -6.55
N LYS A 96 -9.33 3.24 -7.59
CA LYS A 96 -8.98 3.58 -8.97
C LYS A 96 -9.21 5.08 -9.26
N GLU A 97 -10.35 5.60 -8.87
CA GLU A 97 -10.68 7.03 -9.03
C GLU A 97 -9.72 7.94 -8.24
N ARG A 98 -9.35 7.52 -7.02
CA ARG A 98 -8.37 8.26 -6.20
C ARG A 98 -6.98 8.21 -6.81
N ARG A 99 -6.56 7.06 -7.36
CA ARG A 99 -5.31 6.90 -8.09
C ARG A 99 -5.24 7.86 -9.26
N ASP A 100 -6.27 7.87 -10.08
CA ASP A 100 -6.31 8.70 -11.28
C ASP A 100 -6.25 10.19 -10.92
N LEU A 101 -6.95 10.60 -9.88
CA LEU A 101 -6.91 11.97 -9.34
C LEU A 101 -5.49 12.35 -8.88
N ILE A 102 -4.88 11.56 -8.00
CA ILE A 102 -3.56 11.90 -7.43
C ILE A 102 -2.47 11.87 -8.51
N CYS A 103 -2.49 10.88 -9.42
CA CYS A 103 -1.53 10.79 -10.51
C CYS A 103 -1.64 11.97 -11.48
N SER A 104 -2.86 12.36 -11.86
CA SER A 104 -3.10 13.53 -12.69
C SER A 104 -2.56 14.81 -12.04
N ARG A 105 -2.86 15.02 -10.75
CA ARG A 105 -2.38 16.19 -10.01
C ARG A 105 -0.86 16.22 -9.89
N LEU A 106 -0.21 15.11 -9.55
CA LEU A 106 1.25 15.01 -9.45
C LEU A 106 1.92 15.28 -10.79
N ASN A 107 1.43 14.67 -11.88
CA ASN A 107 2.00 14.84 -13.21
C ASN A 107 1.76 16.24 -13.82
N SER A 108 0.85 17.04 -13.26
CA SER A 108 0.68 18.44 -13.65
C SER A 108 1.69 19.39 -12.99
N MET A 109 2.44 18.93 -11.97
CA MET A 109 3.41 19.75 -11.26
C MET A 109 4.78 19.72 -11.98
N PRO A 110 5.43 20.86 -12.25
CA PRO A 110 6.78 20.88 -12.81
C PRO A 110 7.76 20.05 -11.95
N GLY A 111 8.67 19.31 -12.59
CA GLY A 111 9.69 18.51 -11.91
C GLY A 111 9.16 17.34 -11.08
N VAL A 112 7.92 16.91 -11.32
CA VAL A 112 7.33 15.72 -10.73
C VAL A 112 6.98 14.73 -11.83
N GLN A 113 7.34 13.46 -11.64
CA GLN A 113 7.03 12.36 -12.56
C GLN A 113 6.41 11.21 -11.75
N CYS A 114 5.15 10.95 -11.97
CA CYS A 114 4.40 9.89 -11.30
C CYS A 114 4.00 8.82 -12.31
N HIS A 115 4.56 7.61 -12.15
CA HIS A 115 4.06 6.44 -12.84
C HIS A 115 2.67 6.10 -12.28
N VAL A 116 1.72 5.76 -13.17
CA VAL A 116 0.38 5.34 -12.75
C VAL A 116 0.44 3.88 -12.32
N PRO A 117 0.21 3.55 -11.03
CA PRO A 117 0.32 2.18 -10.56
C PRO A 117 -0.88 1.34 -11.02
N GLU A 118 -0.63 0.08 -11.33
CA GLU A 118 -1.67 -0.88 -11.74
C GLU A 118 -2.46 -1.44 -10.55
N GLY A 119 -2.01 -1.22 -9.32
CA GLY A 119 -2.67 -1.72 -8.10
C GLY A 119 -2.18 -1.04 -6.83
N ALA A 120 -2.60 -1.57 -5.68
CA ALA A 120 -2.39 -1.04 -4.34
C ALA A 120 -3.02 0.35 -4.13
N PHE A 121 -2.62 1.09 -3.12
CA PHE A 121 -3.11 2.45 -2.85
C PHE A 121 -1.96 3.44 -2.54
N TYR A 122 -0.83 3.24 -3.23
CA TYR A 122 0.34 4.11 -3.14
C TYR A 122 0.75 4.62 -4.52
N VAL A 123 1.22 5.86 -4.55
CA VAL A 123 2.02 6.40 -5.67
C VAL A 123 3.44 6.67 -5.18
N PHE A 124 4.41 6.55 -6.08
CA PHE A 124 5.82 6.73 -5.80
C PHE A 124 6.47 7.66 -6.84
N PRO A 125 6.04 8.94 -6.89
CA PRO A 125 6.56 9.90 -7.84
C PRO A 125 8.02 10.22 -7.59
N LYS A 126 8.77 10.42 -8.66
CA LYS A 126 10.04 11.14 -8.65
C LYS A 126 9.76 12.64 -8.46
N VAL A 127 10.41 13.27 -7.51
CA VAL A 127 10.23 14.69 -7.20
C VAL A 127 11.59 15.37 -7.19
N GLU A 128 11.83 16.23 -8.17
CA GLU A 128 13.09 16.93 -8.31
C GLU A 128 13.03 18.28 -7.59
N VAL A 129 13.84 18.44 -6.54
CA VAL A 129 14.10 19.70 -5.85
C VAL A 129 15.62 19.86 -5.76
N PRO A 130 16.23 20.77 -6.51
CA PRO A 130 17.70 20.90 -6.57
C PRO A 130 18.32 21.10 -5.18
N GLY A 131 19.33 20.29 -4.87
CA GLY A 131 20.09 20.39 -3.62
C GLY A 131 19.41 19.83 -2.37
N MET A 132 18.23 19.19 -2.50
CA MET A 132 17.52 18.60 -1.38
C MET A 132 17.37 17.08 -1.57
N SER A 133 17.54 16.34 -0.48
CA SER A 133 17.24 14.91 -0.38
C SER A 133 15.72 14.66 -0.27
N SER A 134 15.29 13.42 -0.56
CA SER A 134 13.89 13.03 -0.39
C SER A 134 13.38 13.19 1.06
N GLU A 135 14.26 13.02 2.04
CA GLU A 135 13.93 13.25 3.46
C GLU A 135 13.69 14.72 3.76
N GLU A 136 14.55 15.62 3.30
CA GLU A 136 14.38 17.07 3.48
C GLU A 136 13.10 17.57 2.81
N VAL A 137 12.81 17.11 1.59
CA VAL A 137 11.55 17.43 0.90
C VAL A 137 10.33 16.92 1.67
N ALA A 138 10.38 15.68 2.19
CA ALA A 138 9.29 15.12 2.99
C ALA A 138 9.05 15.92 4.28
N ILE A 139 10.11 16.39 4.94
CA ILE A 139 10.02 17.28 6.13
C ILE A 139 9.36 18.62 5.78
N GLU A 140 9.73 19.23 4.66
CA GLU A 140 9.12 20.49 4.24
C GLU A 140 7.64 20.32 3.87
N LEU A 141 7.28 19.20 3.24
CA LEU A 141 5.88 18.82 2.98
C LEU A 141 5.11 18.63 4.29
N LEU A 142 5.71 17.98 5.29
CA LEU A 142 5.09 17.79 6.61
C LEU A 142 4.83 19.16 7.29
N LYS A 143 5.77 20.10 7.23
CA LYS A 143 5.57 21.48 7.70
C LYS A 143 4.44 22.20 6.95
N GLY A 144 4.24 21.88 5.67
CA GLY A 144 3.11 22.33 4.85
C GLY A 144 1.78 21.61 5.13
N GLY A 145 1.78 20.63 6.04
CA GLY A 145 0.61 19.82 6.43
C GLY A 145 0.31 18.69 5.46
N VAL A 146 1.32 18.12 4.80
CA VAL A 146 1.25 16.93 3.95
C VAL A 146 2.19 15.86 4.49
N LEU A 147 1.64 14.73 4.93
CA LEU A 147 2.43 13.58 5.38
C LEU A 147 2.69 12.63 4.21
N CYS A 148 3.96 12.38 3.92
CA CYS A 148 4.43 11.38 2.98
C CYS A 148 5.67 10.65 3.54
N SER A 149 6.06 9.55 2.91
CA SER A 149 7.31 8.87 3.26
C SER A 149 8.40 9.25 2.26
N PRO A 150 9.63 9.57 2.72
CA PRO A 150 10.76 9.77 1.81
C PRO A 150 11.11 8.46 1.10
N GLY A 151 11.49 8.53 -0.16
CA GLY A 151 11.83 7.34 -0.94
C GLY A 151 13.09 6.64 -0.44
N SER A 152 14.04 7.38 0.16
CA SER A 152 15.24 6.81 0.79
C SER A 152 14.92 5.74 1.86
N ALA A 153 13.76 5.80 2.52
CA ALA A 153 13.30 4.78 3.46
C ALA A 153 13.07 3.41 2.81
N PHE A 154 12.98 3.34 1.48
CA PHE A 154 12.79 2.11 0.69
C PHE A 154 14.07 1.63 0.00
N GLY A 155 15.20 2.20 0.36
CA GLY A 155 16.51 1.85 -0.19
C GLY A 155 17.11 2.97 -1.06
N LYS A 156 18.37 2.77 -1.45
CA LYS A 156 19.17 3.79 -2.17
C LYS A 156 18.52 4.22 -3.49
N SER A 157 17.87 3.30 -4.20
CA SER A 157 17.18 3.60 -5.47
C SER A 157 15.90 4.41 -5.29
N GLY A 158 15.41 4.53 -4.06
CA GLY A 158 14.25 5.37 -3.74
C GLY A 158 14.59 6.84 -3.54
N GLU A 159 15.88 7.21 -3.50
CA GLU A 159 16.26 8.62 -3.36
C GLU A 159 15.71 9.46 -4.52
N GLY A 160 15.27 10.69 -4.22
CA GLY A 160 14.57 11.56 -5.15
C GLY A 160 13.09 11.21 -5.38
N HIS A 161 12.57 10.22 -4.66
CA HIS A 161 11.15 9.84 -4.72
C HIS A 161 10.44 10.11 -3.39
N LEU A 162 9.10 10.21 -3.45
CA LEU A 162 8.23 10.31 -2.28
C LEU A 162 7.11 9.28 -2.40
N ARG A 163 6.71 8.63 -1.29
CA ARG A 163 5.55 7.75 -1.29
C ARG A 163 4.35 8.45 -0.66
N PHE A 164 3.26 8.54 -1.42
CA PHE A 164 1.96 8.98 -0.92
C PHE A 164 0.97 7.82 -0.89
N ALA A 165 0.16 7.76 0.17
CA ALA A 165 -1.00 6.87 0.24
C ALA A 165 -2.27 7.67 -0.07
N TYR A 166 -3.14 7.14 -0.95
CA TYR A 166 -4.41 7.79 -1.33
C TYR A 166 -5.62 7.12 -0.67
N THR A 167 -5.48 6.76 0.62
CA THR A 167 -6.53 6.11 1.42
C THR A 167 -7.54 7.09 2.04
N ILE A 168 -7.41 8.38 1.77
CA ILE A 168 -8.27 9.47 2.24
C ILE A 168 -9.30 9.88 1.17
N SER A 169 -10.24 10.76 1.51
CA SER A 169 -11.26 11.24 0.57
C SER A 169 -10.67 11.97 -0.65
N ARG A 170 -11.40 12.00 -1.78
CA ARG A 170 -10.98 12.74 -2.98
C ARG A 170 -10.78 14.23 -2.70
N ASN A 171 -11.61 14.82 -1.82
CA ASN A 171 -11.45 16.22 -1.40
C ASN A 171 -10.15 16.43 -0.63
N ASP A 172 -9.81 15.50 0.27
CA ASP A 172 -8.57 15.59 1.03
C ASP A 172 -7.33 15.33 0.16
N ILE A 173 -7.43 14.45 -0.83
CA ILE A 173 -6.40 14.27 -1.86
C ILE A 173 -6.19 15.59 -2.61
N SER A 174 -7.25 16.24 -3.11
CA SER A 174 -7.14 17.52 -3.82
C SER A 174 -6.48 18.59 -2.96
N ARG A 175 -6.93 18.76 -1.70
CA ARG A 175 -6.34 19.70 -0.75
C ARG A 175 -4.88 19.38 -0.43
N GLY A 176 -4.54 18.09 -0.30
CA GLY A 176 -3.17 17.62 -0.10
C GLY A 176 -2.28 17.96 -1.29
N MET A 177 -2.79 17.79 -2.50
CA MET A 177 -2.05 18.13 -3.73
C MET A 177 -1.88 19.62 -3.92
N ASP A 178 -2.86 20.46 -3.57
CA ASP A 178 -2.72 21.93 -3.56
C ASP A 178 -1.58 22.38 -2.65
N LYS A 179 -1.53 21.81 -1.44
CA LYS A 179 -0.44 22.08 -0.49
C LYS A 179 0.92 21.56 -1.00
N THR A 180 0.94 20.37 -1.58
CA THR A 180 2.15 19.79 -2.16
C THR A 180 2.72 20.71 -3.24
N GLU A 181 1.88 21.16 -4.16
CA GLU A 181 2.27 22.08 -5.23
C GLU A 181 2.82 23.40 -4.67
N ALA A 182 2.14 24.00 -3.70
CA ALA A 182 2.59 25.26 -3.08
C ALA A 182 3.95 25.11 -2.39
N VAL A 183 4.18 23.99 -1.68
CA VAL A 183 5.47 23.71 -1.02
C VAL A 183 6.57 23.52 -2.07
N LEU A 184 6.33 22.72 -3.11
CA LEU A 184 7.33 22.44 -4.14
C LEU A 184 7.70 23.71 -4.92
N LYS A 185 6.75 24.57 -5.27
CA LYS A 185 7.02 25.89 -5.88
C LYS A 185 7.92 26.74 -4.99
N ARG A 186 7.57 26.88 -3.71
CA ARG A 186 8.39 27.61 -2.74
C ARG A 186 9.83 27.08 -2.66
N LEU A 187 10.01 25.75 -2.62
CA LEU A 187 11.34 25.13 -2.51
C LEU A 187 12.18 25.31 -3.78
N ARG A 188 11.55 25.51 -4.93
CA ARG A 188 12.22 25.78 -6.21
C ARG A 188 12.45 27.27 -6.48
N GLY A 189 11.89 28.14 -5.64
CA GLY A 189 11.98 29.61 -5.85
C GLY A 189 11.05 30.13 -6.95
N GLU A 190 9.92 29.45 -7.19
CA GLU A 190 8.89 29.80 -8.17
C GLU A 190 7.77 30.64 -7.54
#